data_ec839821220ee0ef120985b3ed3aa53e
#
_entry.id   ec839821220ee0ef120985b3ed3aa53e
#
_cell.length_a   1.000
_cell.length_b   1.000
_cell.length_c   1.000
_cell.angle_alpha   90.00
_cell.angle_beta   90.00
_cell.angle_gamma   90.00
#
_symmetry.space_group_name_H-M   'P 1'
#
loop_
_entity.id
_entity.type
_entity.pdbx_description
1 polymer ?
#
loop_
_entity_poly.entity_id
_entity_poly.type
_entity_poly.pdbx_seq_one_letter_code
_entity_poly.pdbx_strand_id
1 'polypeptide(L)'
;MTPLAPRRPRLAIAGGLLTALTATLSATGGLHGVDQYAVEHLMPWLQVRHQPLVTFGGLTVPSVDPPAGHIALELWTYPAALLPSLLIVLAAARRLGRPAGLAWCALWCAGNAIELAGKLSLRKPDLFHHTYHVSAFDTSLPSGHTIRALILAGALAAAWRSGWLAFAWATTIPFALVVSGAHVPSDVATGTFVAMTLAAWAPNVRTA
;
A
#
# COMPACT_ATOMS: atom_id res chain seq x y z
N MET A 1 -18.21 6.36 -27.31
CA MET A 1 -17.44 6.17 -26.06
C MET A 1 -18.26 6.75 -24.93
N THR A 2 -18.87 5.91 -24.08
CA THR A 2 -19.53 6.38 -22.85
C THR A 2 -18.47 6.94 -21.90
N PRO A 3 -18.70 8.12 -21.28
CA PRO A 3 -17.74 8.72 -20.38
C PRO A 3 -17.42 7.76 -19.22
N LEU A 4 -16.15 7.73 -18.82
CA LEU A 4 -15.63 6.99 -17.65
C LEU A 4 -16.19 7.64 -16.36
N ALA A 5 -17.47 7.41 -16.07
CA ALA A 5 -18.07 7.83 -14.81
C ALA A 5 -17.87 6.75 -13.73
N PRO A 6 -17.63 7.13 -12.48
CA PRO A 6 -17.52 6.15 -11.39
C PRO A 6 -18.85 5.44 -11.19
N ARG A 7 -18.82 4.12 -11.04
CA ARG A 7 -20.03 3.31 -10.79
C ARG A 7 -20.61 3.53 -9.39
N ARG A 8 -19.77 4.03 -8.48
CA ARG A 8 -20.11 4.34 -7.08
C ARG A 8 -19.66 5.76 -6.74
N PRO A 9 -20.35 6.81 -7.24
CA PRO A 9 -19.87 8.19 -7.13
C PRO A 9 -19.65 8.66 -5.69
N ARG A 10 -20.49 8.23 -4.75
CA ARG A 10 -20.32 8.57 -3.32
C ARG A 10 -19.00 8.01 -2.76
N LEU A 11 -18.64 6.78 -3.14
CA LEU A 11 -17.37 6.17 -2.73
C LEU A 11 -16.18 6.90 -3.35
N ALA A 12 -16.27 7.30 -4.63
CA ALA A 12 -15.23 8.07 -5.30
C ALA A 12 -14.99 9.42 -4.61
N ILE A 13 -16.07 10.14 -4.30
CA ILE A 13 -16.00 11.45 -3.62
C ILE A 13 -15.42 11.29 -2.22
N ALA A 14 -15.98 10.38 -1.40
CA ALA A 14 -15.51 10.17 -0.04
C ALA A 14 -14.05 9.73 0.00
N GLY A 15 -13.68 8.75 -0.81
CA GLY A 15 -12.29 8.28 -0.90
C GLY A 15 -11.33 9.38 -1.38
N GLY A 16 -11.73 10.15 -2.40
CA GLY A 16 -10.95 11.27 -2.92
C GLY A 16 -10.73 12.37 -1.88
N LEU A 17 -11.79 12.77 -1.17
CA LEU A 17 -11.70 13.77 -0.10
C LEU A 17 -10.80 13.28 1.06
N LEU A 18 -10.95 12.04 1.49
CA LEU A 18 -10.12 11.44 2.54
C LEU A 18 -8.66 11.31 2.09
N THR A 19 -8.41 10.95 0.83
CA THR A 19 -7.05 10.93 0.27
C THR A 19 -6.43 12.32 0.29
N ALA A 20 -7.14 13.34 -0.20
CA ALA A 20 -6.66 14.71 -0.21
C ALA A 20 -6.40 15.23 1.21
N LEU A 21 -7.33 14.97 2.13
CA LEU A 21 -7.20 15.38 3.53
C LEU A 21 -5.97 14.72 4.18
N THR A 22 -5.85 13.40 4.11
CA THR A 22 -4.72 12.69 4.74
C THR A 22 -3.39 13.07 4.11
N ALA A 23 -3.31 13.20 2.79
CA ALA A 23 -2.10 13.63 2.11
C ALA A 23 -1.68 15.06 2.52
N THR A 24 -2.64 15.99 2.59
CA THR A 24 -2.39 17.36 3.02
C THR A 24 -1.93 17.41 4.49
N LEU A 25 -2.65 16.73 5.39
CA LEU A 25 -2.27 16.69 6.81
C LEU A 25 -0.89 16.04 7.02
N SER A 26 -0.54 15.01 6.24
CA SER A 26 0.78 14.39 6.31
C SER A 26 1.88 15.35 5.82
N ALA A 27 1.68 16.01 4.68
CA ALA A 27 2.67 16.92 4.10
C ALA A 27 2.86 18.20 4.94
N THR A 28 1.79 18.67 5.61
CA THR A 28 1.84 19.88 6.47
C THR A 28 2.21 19.59 7.94
N GLY A 29 2.44 18.34 8.30
CA GLY A 29 2.77 17.93 9.67
C GLY A 29 1.57 17.73 10.59
N GLY A 30 0.34 17.85 10.10
CA GLY A 30 -0.88 17.63 10.91
C GLY A 30 -1.02 16.21 11.47
N LEU A 31 -0.37 15.22 10.83
CA LEU A 31 -0.30 13.84 11.31
C LEU A 31 1.07 13.45 11.90
N HIS A 32 2.00 14.42 12.00
CA HIS A 32 3.35 14.18 12.48
C HIS A 32 3.41 13.50 13.85
N GLY A 33 2.60 13.93 14.81
CA GLY A 33 2.56 13.34 16.15
C GLY A 33 2.13 11.87 16.16
N VAL A 34 1.19 11.50 15.28
CA VAL A 34 0.74 10.09 15.15
C VAL A 34 1.84 9.24 14.51
N ASP A 35 2.47 9.74 13.46
CA ASP A 35 3.54 9.06 12.75
C ASP A 35 4.78 8.92 13.66
N GLN A 36 5.14 9.98 14.40
CA GLN A 36 6.26 9.97 15.34
C GLN A 36 6.02 8.99 16.50
N TYR A 37 4.80 8.98 17.06
CA TYR A 37 4.44 7.98 18.08
C TYR A 37 4.57 6.54 17.56
N ALA A 38 4.16 6.29 16.33
CA ALA A 38 4.29 4.97 15.74
C ALA A 38 5.76 4.56 15.55
N VAL A 39 6.61 5.47 15.10
CA VAL A 39 8.06 5.25 14.94
C VAL A 39 8.71 4.88 16.28
N GLU A 40 8.32 5.54 17.36
CA GLU A 40 8.92 5.31 18.68
C GLU A 40 8.38 4.06 19.40
N HIS A 41 7.11 3.70 19.20
CA HIS A 41 6.43 2.73 20.05
C HIS A 41 5.87 1.50 19.32
N LEU A 42 5.60 1.61 18.00
CA LEU A 42 4.90 0.56 17.24
C LEU A 42 5.78 -0.18 16.25
N MET A 43 7.04 0.23 16.10
CA MET A 43 7.97 -0.32 15.09
C MET A 43 9.17 -1.04 15.74
N PRO A 44 8.97 -2.19 16.38
CA PRO A 44 10.04 -2.89 17.11
C PRO A 44 11.20 -3.33 16.20
N TRP A 45 10.98 -3.42 14.88
CA TRP A 45 11.98 -3.84 13.91
C TRP A 45 12.48 -2.73 13.00
N LEU A 46 12.19 -1.46 13.30
CA LEU A 46 12.61 -0.32 12.50
C LEU A 46 14.13 -0.30 12.28
N GLN A 47 14.91 -0.54 13.32
CA GLN A 47 16.37 -0.60 13.24
C GLN A 47 16.86 -1.74 12.36
N VAL A 48 16.21 -2.89 12.38
CA VAL A 48 16.54 -4.05 11.54
C VAL A 48 16.33 -3.72 10.07
N ARG A 49 15.24 -3.05 9.73
CA ARG A 49 14.90 -2.70 8.35
C ARG A 49 15.79 -1.60 7.76
N HIS A 50 16.22 -0.65 8.58
CA HIS A 50 17.00 0.51 8.15
C HIS A 50 18.48 0.43 8.56
N GLN A 51 18.98 -0.78 8.81
CA GLN A 51 20.39 -1.00 9.13
C GLN A 51 21.31 -0.63 7.97
N PRO A 52 22.50 -0.12 8.28
CA PRO A 52 23.53 0.06 7.26
C PRO A 52 23.86 -1.30 6.63
N LEU A 53 23.87 -1.33 5.31
CA LEU A 53 24.28 -2.49 4.53
C LEU A 53 25.81 -2.64 4.63
N VAL A 54 26.28 -3.83 4.98
CA VAL A 54 27.71 -4.15 4.98
C VAL A 54 28.06 -4.80 3.65
N THR A 55 29.05 -4.24 2.94
CA THR A 55 29.51 -4.78 1.67
C THR A 55 30.67 -5.75 1.91
N PHE A 56 30.45 -7.03 1.62
CA PHE A 56 31.48 -8.06 1.65
C PHE A 56 31.68 -8.61 0.24
N GLY A 57 32.88 -8.48 -0.31
CA GLY A 57 33.23 -9.05 -1.61
C GLY A 57 32.33 -8.62 -2.78
N GLY A 58 31.75 -7.41 -2.73
CA GLY A 58 30.80 -6.91 -3.73
C GLY A 58 29.33 -7.31 -3.50
N LEU A 59 29.03 -8.12 -2.50
CA LEU A 59 27.68 -8.42 -2.03
C LEU A 59 27.33 -7.50 -0.86
N THR A 60 26.22 -6.80 -0.99
CA THR A 60 25.68 -5.94 0.06
C THR A 60 24.63 -6.72 0.86
N VAL A 61 24.94 -7.01 2.13
CA VAL A 61 24.09 -7.77 3.04
C VAL A 61 23.72 -6.94 4.26
N PRO A 62 22.55 -7.17 4.90
CA PRO A 62 22.22 -6.56 6.18
C PRO A 62 23.26 -6.94 7.24
N SER A 63 23.62 -5.98 8.11
CA SER A 63 24.62 -6.19 9.16
C SER A 63 24.19 -7.14 10.28
N VAL A 64 22.91 -7.45 10.37
CA VAL A 64 22.33 -8.39 11.34
C VAL A 64 21.23 -9.21 10.68
N ASP A 65 21.14 -10.50 10.98
CA ASP A 65 20.05 -11.35 10.51
C ASP A 65 18.70 -10.86 11.05
N PRO A 66 17.71 -10.65 10.16
CA PRO A 66 16.41 -10.20 10.58
C PRO A 66 15.73 -11.25 11.44
N PRO A 67 15.09 -10.88 12.57
CA PRO A 67 14.35 -11.80 13.40
C PRO A 67 13.24 -12.53 12.60
N ALA A 68 12.97 -13.80 12.96
CA ALA A 68 11.96 -14.61 12.26
C ALA A 68 10.58 -13.92 12.16
N GLY A 69 10.19 -13.15 13.18
CA GLY A 69 8.96 -12.35 13.15
C GLY A 69 8.95 -11.27 12.07
N HIS A 70 10.07 -10.59 11.84
CA HIS A 70 10.21 -9.61 10.77
C HIS A 70 10.11 -10.27 9.40
N ILE A 71 10.81 -11.39 9.19
CA ILE A 71 10.74 -12.18 7.95
C ILE A 71 9.29 -12.64 7.68
N ALA A 72 8.59 -13.12 8.72
CA ALA A 72 7.19 -13.55 8.60
C ALA A 72 6.28 -12.41 8.14
N LEU A 73 6.45 -11.18 8.66
CA LEU A 73 5.68 -10.01 8.20
C LEU A 73 6.03 -9.60 6.78
N GLU A 74 7.31 -9.65 6.40
CA GLU A 74 7.71 -9.35 5.02
C GLU A 74 7.09 -10.37 4.04
N LEU A 75 7.17 -11.67 4.34
CA LEU A 75 6.53 -12.71 3.54
C LEU A 75 5.00 -12.54 3.48
N TRP A 76 4.37 -12.11 4.59
CA TRP A 76 2.93 -11.84 4.64
C TRP A 76 2.52 -10.67 3.73
N THR A 77 3.36 -9.64 3.62
CA THR A 77 3.10 -8.48 2.75
C THR A 77 3.55 -8.71 1.30
N TYR A 78 4.35 -9.73 1.04
CA TYR A 78 4.97 -10.01 -0.25
C TYR A 78 3.99 -10.11 -1.44
N PRO A 79 2.77 -10.72 -1.31
CA PRO A 79 1.80 -10.73 -2.41
C PRO A 79 1.37 -9.33 -2.87
N ALA A 80 1.48 -8.30 -2.01
CA ALA A 80 1.22 -6.90 -2.36
C ALA A 80 2.44 -6.16 -2.93
N ALA A 81 3.61 -6.79 -3.04
CA ALA A 81 4.75 -6.23 -3.74
C ALA A 81 4.45 -6.08 -5.25
N LEU A 82 5.22 -5.25 -5.94
CA LEU A 82 4.91 -4.83 -7.31
C LEU A 82 4.73 -6.02 -8.27
N LEU A 83 5.72 -6.88 -8.38
CA LEU A 83 5.70 -8.00 -9.34
C LEU A 83 4.71 -9.11 -8.94
N PRO A 84 4.67 -9.62 -7.69
CA PRO A 84 3.67 -10.59 -7.29
C PRO A 84 2.24 -10.09 -7.50
N SER A 85 1.94 -8.84 -7.11
CA SER A 85 0.61 -8.26 -7.28
C SER A 85 0.20 -8.14 -8.74
N LEU A 86 1.14 -7.81 -9.65
CA LEU A 86 0.89 -7.80 -11.08
C LEU A 86 0.49 -9.18 -11.58
N LEU A 87 1.24 -10.22 -11.22
CA LEU A 87 0.96 -11.59 -11.65
C LEU A 87 -0.41 -12.07 -11.16
N ILE A 88 -0.77 -11.75 -9.91
CA ILE A 88 -2.07 -12.11 -9.33
C ILE A 88 -3.22 -11.36 -10.05
N VAL A 89 -3.07 -10.05 -10.31
CA VAL A 89 -4.07 -9.27 -11.06
C VAL A 89 -4.23 -9.82 -12.48
N LEU A 90 -3.15 -10.18 -13.17
CA LEU A 90 -3.22 -10.78 -14.50
C LEU A 90 -3.92 -12.15 -14.49
N ALA A 91 -3.69 -12.98 -13.47
CA ALA A 91 -4.39 -14.25 -13.31
C ALA A 91 -5.90 -14.04 -13.09
N ALA A 92 -6.28 -13.09 -12.22
CA ALA A 92 -7.67 -12.70 -12.01
C ALA A 92 -8.31 -12.14 -13.29
N ALA A 93 -7.59 -11.28 -14.02
CA ALA A 93 -8.04 -10.68 -15.25
C ALA A 93 -8.33 -11.70 -16.36
N ARG A 94 -7.48 -12.72 -16.50
CA ARG A 94 -7.71 -13.83 -17.44
C ARG A 94 -9.01 -14.57 -17.13
N ARG A 95 -9.30 -14.79 -15.85
CA ARG A 95 -10.52 -15.49 -15.42
C ARG A 95 -11.78 -14.65 -15.61
N LEU A 96 -11.69 -13.34 -15.40
CA LEU A 96 -12.84 -12.41 -15.53
C LEU A 96 -13.22 -12.09 -16.98
N GLY A 97 -12.36 -12.41 -17.95
CA GLY A 97 -12.54 -12.04 -19.34
C GLY A 97 -12.18 -10.57 -19.64
N ARG A 98 -12.16 -10.23 -20.95
CA ARG A 98 -11.54 -8.98 -21.43
C ARG A 98 -12.04 -7.70 -20.74
N PRO A 99 -13.34 -7.33 -20.74
CA PRO A 99 -13.71 -6.01 -20.24
C PRO A 99 -13.45 -5.83 -18.73
N ALA A 100 -13.81 -6.83 -17.91
CA ALA A 100 -13.60 -6.76 -16.47
C ALA A 100 -12.12 -6.91 -16.10
N GLY A 101 -11.41 -7.82 -16.77
CA GLY A 101 -9.98 -8.03 -16.55
C GLY A 101 -9.16 -6.78 -16.87
N LEU A 102 -9.41 -6.11 -18.01
CA LEU A 102 -8.75 -4.87 -18.38
C LEU A 102 -9.04 -3.74 -17.37
N ALA A 103 -10.26 -3.67 -16.83
CA ALA A 103 -10.60 -2.69 -15.81
C ALA A 103 -9.76 -2.90 -14.52
N TRP A 104 -9.60 -4.13 -14.06
CA TRP A 104 -8.76 -4.42 -12.89
C TRP A 104 -7.27 -4.14 -13.12
N CYS A 105 -6.76 -4.46 -14.33
CA CYS A 105 -5.40 -4.09 -14.71
C CYS A 105 -5.23 -2.55 -14.72
N ALA A 106 -6.20 -1.81 -15.28
CA ALA A 106 -6.17 -0.36 -15.29
C ALA A 106 -6.20 0.25 -13.88
N LEU A 107 -7.01 -0.30 -12.96
CA LEU A 107 -7.04 0.13 -11.56
C LEU A 107 -5.70 -0.14 -10.86
N TRP A 108 -5.07 -1.29 -11.12
CA TRP A 108 -3.75 -1.61 -10.61
C TRP A 108 -2.69 -0.62 -11.13
N CYS A 109 -2.69 -0.32 -12.43
CA CYS A 109 -1.78 0.66 -13.04
C CYS A 109 -2.02 2.06 -12.45
N ALA A 110 -3.27 2.49 -12.31
CA ALA A 110 -3.63 3.79 -11.72
C ALA A 110 -3.15 3.90 -10.27
N GLY A 111 -3.32 2.85 -9.46
CA GLY A 111 -2.83 2.81 -8.09
C GLY A 111 -1.31 2.99 -7.99
N ASN A 112 -0.55 2.32 -8.87
CA ASN A 112 0.91 2.47 -8.92
C ASN A 112 1.34 3.86 -9.44
N ALA A 113 0.60 4.43 -10.40
CA ALA A 113 0.87 5.78 -10.88
C ALA A 113 0.64 6.84 -9.78
N ILE A 114 -0.43 6.70 -8.98
CA ILE A 114 -0.70 7.57 -7.84
C ILE A 114 0.37 7.41 -6.76
N GLU A 115 0.79 6.17 -6.45
CA GLU A 115 1.90 5.92 -5.53
C GLU A 115 3.17 6.65 -5.98
N LEU A 116 3.56 6.45 -7.23
CA LEU A 116 4.75 7.08 -7.78
C LEU A 116 4.67 8.60 -7.76
N ALA A 117 3.54 9.17 -8.20
CA ALA A 117 3.32 10.61 -8.19
C ALA A 117 3.41 11.18 -6.77
N GLY A 118 2.81 10.51 -5.78
CA GLY A 118 2.89 10.92 -4.38
C GLY A 118 4.32 10.94 -3.86
N LYS A 119 5.07 9.86 -4.08
CA LYS A 119 6.48 9.74 -3.67
C LYS A 119 7.41 10.78 -4.31
N LEU A 120 7.10 11.21 -5.52
CA LEU A 120 7.88 12.23 -6.23
C LEU A 120 7.51 13.67 -5.84
N SER A 121 6.27 13.91 -5.39
CA SER A 121 5.75 15.26 -5.19
C SER A 121 5.47 15.64 -3.74
N LEU A 122 5.29 14.64 -2.86
CA LEU A 122 4.94 14.88 -1.46
C LEU A 122 6.12 14.56 -0.56
N ARG A 123 6.45 15.50 0.32
CA ARG A 123 7.41 15.29 1.41
C ARG A 123 6.69 15.46 2.74
N LYS A 124 7.10 14.68 3.72
CA LYS A 124 6.62 14.77 5.10
C LYS A 124 7.70 15.42 5.98
N PRO A 125 7.31 15.95 7.14
CA PRO A 125 8.26 16.33 8.17
C PRO A 125 9.12 15.15 8.61
N ASP A 126 10.37 15.44 8.98
CA ASP A 126 11.34 14.46 9.43
C ASP A 126 10.82 13.66 10.64
N LEU A 127 10.96 12.35 10.60
CA LEU A 127 10.62 11.45 11.69
C LEU A 127 11.89 10.88 12.31
N PHE A 128 11.89 10.74 13.63
CA PHE A 128 13.07 10.31 14.38
C PHE A 128 12.77 9.08 15.23
N HIS A 129 13.68 8.10 15.21
CA HIS A 129 13.73 7.04 16.21
C HIS A 129 14.88 7.37 17.18
N HIS A 130 14.54 7.79 18.39
CA HIS A 130 15.48 8.44 19.32
C HIS A 130 16.14 9.69 18.65
N THR A 131 17.44 9.63 18.39
CA THR A 131 18.21 10.69 17.73
C THR A 131 18.46 10.42 16.23
N TYR A 132 17.98 9.31 15.70
CA TYR A 132 18.22 8.90 14.32
C TYR A 132 17.06 9.32 13.41
N HIS A 133 17.39 10.14 12.38
CA HIS A 133 16.42 10.52 11.34
C HIS A 133 16.12 9.33 10.41
N VAL A 134 14.85 8.96 10.28
CA VAL A 134 14.41 7.85 9.44
C VAL A 134 14.00 8.37 8.06
N SER A 135 14.99 8.73 7.25
CA SER A 135 14.81 9.35 5.92
C SER A 135 13.93 8.54 4.95
N ALA A 136 13.79 7.24 5.17
CA ALA A 136 12.90 6.38 4.38
C ALA A 136 11.43 6.82 4.41
N PHE A 137 11.01 7.56 5.45
CA PHE A 137 9.63 8.03 5.58
C PHE A 137 9.38 9.41 4.95
N ASP A 138 10.41 10.16 4.58
CA ASP A 138 10.26 11.52 4.02
C ASP A 138 9.41 11.54 2.74
N THR A 139 9.53 10.49 1.93
CA THR A 139 8.84 10.33 0.64
C THR A 139 8.06 9.01 0.53
N SER A 140 7.58 8.45 1.64
CA SER A 140 6.92 7.13 1.67
C SER A 140 5.42 7.17 1.33
N LEU A 141 4.83 8.35 1.21
CA LEU A 141 3.40 8.60 0.98
C LEU A 141 3.02 8.51 -0.52
N PRO A 142 1.92 7.83 -0.88
CA PRO A 142 1.14 6.88 -0.10
C PRO A 142 1.75 5.47 -0.10
N SER A 143 1.26 4.57 0.78
CA SER A 143 1.71 3.17 0.79
C SER A 143 1.21 2.38 -0.42
N GLY A 144 2.12 2.02 -1.32
CA GLY A 144 1.80 1.21 -2.50
C GLY A 144 1.41 -0.23 -2.17
N HIS A 145 1.98 -0.85 -1.13
CA HIS A 145 1.57 -2.17 -0.67
C HIS A 145 0.10 -2.18 -0.24
N THR A 146 -0.33 -1.15 0.51
CA THR A 146 -1.73 -1.02 0.93
C THR A 146 -2.67 -0.85 -0.26
N ILE A 147 -2.31 0.01 -1.23
CA ILE A 147 -3.09 0.21 -2.46
C ILE A 147 -3.23 -1.12 -3.21
N ARG A 148 -2.11 -1.80 -3.47
CA ARG A 148 -2.10 -3.07 -4.20
C ARG A 148 -2.86 -4.17 -3.49
N ALA A 149 -2.70 -4.32 -2.17
CA ALA A 149 -3.41 -5.34 -1.39
C ALA A 149 -4.93 -5.21 -1.52
N LEU A 150 -5.48 -3.99 -1.42
CA LEU A 150 -6.91 -3.75 -1.53
C LEU A 150 -7.44 -3.93 -2.97
N ILE A 151 -6.67 -3.52 -3.99
CA ILE A 151 -7.01 -3.78 -5.39
C ILE A 151 -6.99 -5.29 -5.67
N LEU A 152 -5.99 -6.02 -5.16
CA LEU A 152 -5.93 -7.48 -5.26
C LEU A 152 -7.13 -8.15 -4.61
N ALA A 153 -7.48 -7.75 -3.39
CA ALA A 153 -8.65 -8.30 -2.69
C ALA A 153 -9.92 -8.14 -3.52
N GLY A 154 -10.12 -6.96 -4.12
CA GLY A 154 -11.24 -6.70 -5.02
C GLY A 154 -11.22 -7.56 -6.28
N ALA A 155 -10.06 -7.70 -6.95
CA ALA A 155 -9.91 -8.51 -8.16
C ALA A 155 -10.12 -9.99 -7.88
N LEU A 156 -9.60 -10.51 -6.76
CA LEU A 156 -9.77 -11.89 -6.33
C LEU A 156 -11.22 -12.19 -5.96
N ALA A 157 -11.89 -11.28 -5.22
CA ALA A 157 -13.30 -11.43 -4.90
C ALA A 157 -14.20 -11.42 -6.15
N ALA A 158 -13.80 -10.65 -7.17
CA ALA A 158 -14.50 -10.65 -8.46
C ALA A 158 -14.27 -11.93 -9.26
N ALA A 159 -13.07 -12.54 -9.16
CA ALA A 159 -12.67 -13.70 -9.98
C ALA A 159 -13.04 -15.05 -9.37
N TRP A 160 -13.11 -15.17 -8.04
CA TRP A 160 -13.34 -16.46 -7.33
C TRP A 160 -14.37 -16.30 -6.21
N ARG A 161 -15.19 -17.35 -5.99
CA ARG A 161 -16.21 -17.34 -4.93
C ARG A 161 -15.61 -17.19 -3.52
N SER A 162 -14.44 -17.77 -3.26
CA SER A 162 -13.69 -17.64 -2.01
C SER A 162 -12.79 -16.38 -1.95
N GLY A 163 -12.73 -15.63 -3.05
CA GLY A 163 -11.83 -14.47 -3.17
C GLY A 163 -12.10 -13.36 -2.15
N TRP A 164 -13.30 -13.32 -1.55
CA TRP A 164 -13.61 -12.39 -0.46
C TRP A 164 -12.68 -12.55 0.76
N LEU A 165 -12.11 -13.75 0.99
CA LEU A 165 -11.11 -13.99 2.04
C LEU A 165 -9.85 -13.13 1.87
N ALA A 166 -9.57 -12.69 0.64
CA ALA A 166 -8.48 -11.77 0.38
C ALA A 166 -8.68 -10.40 1.05
N PHE A 167 -9.93 -9.99 1.34
CA PHE A 167 -10.19 -8.78 2.12
C PHE A 167 -9.72 -8.93 3.57
N ALA A 168 -9.93 -10.11 4.19
CA ALA A 168 -9.42 -10.37 5.54
C ALA A 168 -7.89 -10.25 5.58
N TRP A 169 -7.18 -10.81 4.57
CA TRP A 169 -5.75 -10.63 4.42
C TRP A 169 -5.39 -9.15 4.17
N ALA A 170 -6.04 -8.47 3.22
CA ALA A 170 -5.72 -7.10 2.85
C ALA A 170 -5.89 -6.10 4.01
N THR A 171 -6.83 -6.33 4.93
CA THR A 171 -7.03 -5.49 6.13
C THR A 171 -5.90 -5.62 7.16
N THR A 172 -5.14 -6.72 7.14
CA THR A 172 -3.99 -6.89 8.03
C THR A 172 -2.71 -6.23 7.49
N ILE A 173 -2.65 -5.93 6.17
CA ILE A 173 -1.45 -5.38 5.53
C ILE A 173 -1.04 -4.03 6.11
N PRO A 174 -1.93 -3.04 6.34
CA PRO A 174 -1.57 -1.77 6.97
C PRO A 174 -0.85 -1.96 8.32
N PHE A 175 -1.35 -2.85 9.16
CA PHE A 175 -0.75 -3.16 10.48
C PHE A 175 0.62 -3.82 10.31
N ALA A 176 0.73 -4.82 9.44
CA ALA A 176 1.98 -5.52 9.17
C ALA A 176 3.06 -4.54 8.67
N LEU A 177 2.70 -3.59 7.81
CA LEU A 177 3.62 -2.58 7.28
C LEU A 177 4.09 -1.58 8.35
N VAL A 178 3.22 -1.19 9.28
CA VAL A 178 3.61 -0.32 10.39
C VAL A 178 4.51 -1.08 11.36
N VAL A 179 4.11 -2.25 11.83
CA VAL A 179 4.88 -3.05 12.79
C VAL A 179 6.25 -3.47 12.23
N SER A 180 6.33 -3.76 10.93
CA SER A 180 7.63 -4.08 10.28
C SER A 180 8.53 -2.86 10.04
N GLY A 181 8.08 -1.63 10.34
CA GLY A 181 8.82 -0.40 10.06
C GLY A 181 8.91 -0.05 8.57
N ALA A 182 8.00 -0.56 7.75
CA ALA A 182 7.96 -0.26 6.30
C ALA A 182 7.26 1.06 5.97
N HIS A 183 6.22 1.38 6.73
CA HIS A 183 5.39 2.55 6.53
C HIS A 183 4.88 3.09 7.87
N VAL A 184 4.61 4.38 7.93
CA VAL A 184 3.93 5.02 9.08
C VAL A 184 2.41 5.05 8.87
N PRO A 185 1.61 5.31 9.93
CA PRO A 185 0.15 5.30 9.87
C PRO A 185 -0.44 6.19 8.77
N SER A 186 0.12 7.37 8.54
CA SER A 186 -0.38 8.28 7.50
C SER A 186 -0.22 7.72 6.09
N ASP A 187 0.85 6.95 5.81
CA ASP A 187 1.08 6.33 4.50
C ASP A 187 0.02 5.26 4.20
N VAL A 188 -0.23 4.38 5.17
CA VAL A 188 -1.18 3.28 5.00
C VAL A 188 -2.63 3.77 4.98
N ALA A 189 -2.96 4.81 5.75
CA ALA A 189 -4.28 5.46 5.71
C ALA A 189 -4.53 6.08 4.33
N THR A 190 -3.58 6.88 3.82
CA THR A 190 -3.68 7.49 2.49
C THR A 190 -3.78 6.42 1.40
N GLY A 191 -2.96 5.36 1.47
CA GLY A 191 -3.02 4.23 0.55
C GLY A 191 -4.39 3.52 0.56
N THR A 192 -5.01 3.39 1.74
CA THR A 192 -6.36 2.84 1.88
C THR A 192 -7.40 3.71 1.18
N PHE A 193 -7.36 5.02 1.37
CA PHE A 193 -8.31 5.95 0.75
C PHE A 193 -8.11 6.07 -0.77
N VAL A 194 -6.88 5.99 -1.27
CA VAL A 194 -6.61 5.85 -2.71
C VAL A 194 -7.28 4.60 -3.26
N ALA A 195 -7.09 3.44 -2.60
CA ALA A 195 -7.71 2.20 -3.04
C ALA A 195 -9.25 2.25 -3.01
N MET A 196 -9.85 2.88 -1.99
CA MET A 196 -11.30 3.13 -1.92
C MET A 196 -11.78 4.00 -3.09
N THR A 197 -11.04 5.06 -3.41
CA THR A 197 -11.33 5.93 -4.55
C THR A 197 -11.35 5.12 -5.83
N LEU A 198 -10.30 4.32 -6.09
CA LEU A 198 -10.19 3.48 -7.27
C LEU A 198 -11.26 2.39 -7.32
N ALA A 199 -11.65 1.81 -6.19
CA ALA A 199 -12.72 0.81 -6.12
C ALA A 199 -14.09 1.33 -6.60
N ALA A 200 -14.28 2.65 -6.64
CA ALA A 200 -15.50 3.25 -7.19
C ALA A 200 -15.67 3.00 -8.71
N TRP A 201 -14.59 2.72 -9.44
CA TRP A 201 -14.60 2.36 -10.86
C TRP A 201 -14.54 0.84 -11.11
N ALA A 202 -14.44 0.04 -10.03
CA ALA A 202 -14.38 -1.40 -10.17
C ALA A 202 -15.59 -1.95 -10.92
N PRO A 203 -15.41 -2.91 -11.85
CA PRO A 203 -16.50 -3.51 -12.58
C PRO A 203 -17.45 -4.26 -11.63
N ASN A 204 -18.77 -4.12 -11.86
CA ASN A 204 -19.74 -4.97 -11.20
C ASN A 204 -19.60 -6.37 -11.81
N VAL A 205 -18.93 -7.26 -11.11
CA VAL A 205 -18.90 -8.67 -11.51
C VAL A 205 -20.13 -9.32 -10.87
N ARG A 206 -21.12 -9.65 -11.70
CA ARG A 206 -22.16 -10.57 -11.28
C ARG A 206 -21.50 -11.96 -11.20
N THR A 207 -21.36 -12.48 -10.00
CA THR A 207 -21.03 -13.89 -9.81
C THR A 207 -22.19 -14.69 -10.41
N ALA A 208 -21.94 -15.29 -11.59
CA ALA A 208 -22.81 -16.29 -12.15
C ALA A 208 -22.77 -17.54 -11.28
#